data_c5d8f7adb2f738e4285431fee4bce4cf
#
_entry.id   c5d8f7adb2f738e4285431fee4bce4cf
#
_cell.length_a   1.000
_cell.length_b   1.000
_cell.length_c   1.000
_cell.angle_alpha   90.00
_cell.angle_beta   90.00
_cell.angle_gamma   90.00
#
_symmetry.space_group_name_H-M   'P 1'
#
loop_
_entity.id
_entity.type
_entity.pdbx_description
1 polymer ?
#
loop_
_entity_poly.entity_id
_entity_poly.type
_entity_poly.pdbx_seq_one_letter_code
_entity_poly.pdbx_strand_id
1 'polypeptide(L)'
;MSKNIVYRQILDNLTTATLVLNSDLTIQYINAAAEYLLEASGTRIAGTNLASLFTDSAEAFETLHAAARTGQPFTKREAEFTLLSGSRFTVDYSVSQIGADSAELLLELQPRDRLLRITREEDMLSQQETTRILVRGMAHEIKNPLGGIRGAAQLLDRELTDENQKEYTRVIIDEADRLRSLVDRMLGPNKAPQFNDTNIHEVLERVRTLLEAESKGRVRLERDYDPSLPEFQGDKEQLIQAFLNVARNAMEAAADHPSDRQPCIVFRTRALRQFTIGHRRYRLVCRVDIEDNGPGIPPDLLQNIFYPMISGRANGTGLGLSITQSIIGQHQGLVECESSPGCTDFIIFLPLELKA
;
A
#
# COMPACT_ATOMS: atom_id res chain seq x y z
N MET A 1 22.23 25.28 25.58
CA MET A 1 21.20 24.23 25.38
C MET A 1 21.32 23.26 26.54
N SER A 2 20.26 23.01 27.28
CA SER A 2 20.27 22.10 28.44
C SER A 2 20.52 20.66 27.95
N LYS A 3 21.39 19.90 28.67
CA LYS A 3 21.71 18.49 28.34
C LYS A 3 20.44 17.63 28.11
N ASN A 4 19.36 17.89 28.84
CA ASN A 4 18.08 17.20 28.70
C ASN A 4 17.42 17.35 27.30
N ILE A 5 17.60 18.51 26.66
CA ILE A 5 17.05 18.74 25.31
C ILE A 5 17.77 17.84 24.29
N VAL A 6 19.08 17.67 24.41
CA VAL A 6 19.89 16.84 23.50
C VAL A 6 19.54 15.36 23.66
N TYR A 7 19.40 14.88 24.91
CA TYR A 7 19.03 13.46 25.12
C TYR A 7 17.63 13.13 24.60
N ARG A 8 16.69 14.01 24.79
CA ARG A 8 15.33 13.84 24.26
C ARG A 8 15.33 13.84 22.73
N GLN A 9 16.08 14.74 22.10
CA GLN A 9 16.22 14.74 20.63
C GLN A 9 16.89 13.47 20.10
N ILE A 10 17.86 12.89 20.83
CA ILE A 10 18.46 11.62 20.45
C ILE A 10 17.42 10.50 20.51
N LEU A 11 16.70 10.38 21.62
CA LEU A 11 15.66 9.37 21.79
C LEU A 11 14.54 9.48 20.76
N ASP A 12 14.08 10.69 20.45
CA ASP A 12 13.01 10.95 19.48
C ASP A 12 13.44 10.66 18.02
N ASN A 13 14.76 10.60 17.75
CA ASN A 13 15.31 10.22 16.45
C ASN A 13 15.70 8.74 16.36
N LEU A 14 15.60 7.96 17.43
CA LEU A 14 15.79 6.52 17.37
C LEU A 14 14.67 5.86 16.55
N THR A 15 15.03 4.82 15.79
CA THR A 15 14.07 4.02 15.03
C THR A 15 13.46 2.89 15.85
N THR A 16 14.10 2.53 16.98
CA THR A 16 13.59 1.58 17.96
C THR A 16 12.52 2.27 18.80
N ALA A 17 11.35 1.66 18.90
CA ALA A 17 10.30 2.15 19.79
C ALA A 17 10.73 1.97 21.25
N THR A 18 10.87 3.08 21.96
CA THR A 18 11.45 3.10 23.30
C THR A 18 10.45 3.71 24.29
N LEU A 19 10.20 2.99 25.38
CA LEU A 19 9.33 3.43 26.47
C LEU A 19 10.10 3.39 27.79
N VAL A 20 9.81 4.35 28.65
CA VAL A 20 10.22 4.33 30.06
C VAL A 20 8.98 4.08 30.90
N LEU A 21 9.03 3.04 31.72
CA LEU A 21 7.96 2.59 32.59
C LEU A 21 8.42 2.66 34.06
N ASN A 22 7.49 2.87 34.98
CA ASN A 22 7.78 2.66 36.40
C ASN A 22 7.52 1.18 36.78
N SER A 23 7.68 0.83 38.05
CA SER A 23 7.58 -0.54 38.57
C SER A 23 6.18 -1.17 38.41
N ASP A 24 5.14 -0.38 38.26
CA ASP A 24 3.75 -0.80 38.03
C ASP A 24 3.34 -0.75 36.56
N LEU A 25 4.35 -0.63 35.66
CA LEU A 25 4.22 -0.54 34.21
C LEU A 25 3.44 0.69 33.71
N THR A 26 3.41 1.76 34.50
CA THR A 26 2.86 3.05 34.07
C THR A 26 3.88 3.77 33.17
N ILE A 27 3.41 4.27 32.05
CA ILE A 27 4.21 4.93 31.03
C ILE A 27 4.66 6.31 31.54
N GLN A 28 5.97 6.55 31.63
CA GLN A 28 6.58 7.83 31.98
C GLN A 28 7.02 8.60 30.74
N TYR A 29 7.51 7.89 29.73
CA TYR A 29 7.99 8.48 28.49
C TYR A 29 7.84 7.48 27.33
N ILE A 30 7.58 8.00 26.15
CA ILE A 30 7.71 7.27 24.89
C ILE A 30 8.39 8.18 23.86
N ASN A 31 9.16 7.57 22.95
CA ASN A 31 9.73 8.29 21.80
C ASN A 31 8.81 8.29 20.59
N ALA A 32 9.17 9.03 19.55
CA ALA A 32 8.38 9.13 18.32
C ALA A 32 8.15 7.77 17.62
N ALA A 33 9.10 6.84 17.70
CA ALA A 33 8.94 5.50 17.14
C ALA A 33 7.89 4.68 17.93
N ALA A 34 7.84 4.84 19.26
CA ALA A 34 6.84 4.18 20.09
C ALA A 34 5.45 4.82 19.91
N GLU A 35 5.34 6.14 19.72
CA GLU A 35 4.08 6.80 19.38
C GLU A 35 3.48 6.23 18.08
N TYR A 36 4.34 6.02 17.09
CA TYR A 36 3.93 5.42 15.82
C TYR A 36 3.48 3.97 15.98
N LEU A 37 4.27 3.13 16.68
CA LEU A 37 3.99 1.72 16.87
C LEU A 37 2.71 1.47 17.66
N LEU A 38 2.46 2.31 18.69
CA LEU A 38 1.30 2.19 19.57
C LEU A 38 0.08 3.00 19.11
N GLU A 39 0.17 3.68 17.98
CA GLU A 39 -0.89 4.53 17.41
C GLU A 39 -1.41 5.57 18.40
N ALA A 40 -0.56 6.05 19.31
CA ALA A 40 -0.95 6.92 20.40
C ALA A 40 0.10 8.01 20.66
N SER A 41 -0.36 9.24 20.92
CA SER A 41 0.53 10.34 21.32
C SER A 41 1.02 10.17 22.73
N GLY A 42 2.32 10.41 22.98
CA GLY A 42 2.93 10.34 24.30
C GLY A 42 2.25 11.23 25.34
N THR A 43 1.76 12.40 24.93
CA THR A 43 0.99 13.28 25.81
C THR A 43 -0.33 12.69 26.27
N ARG A 44 -0.93 11.82 25.46
CA ARG A 44 -2.22 11.17 25.76
C ARG A 44 -2.06 9.95 26.67
N ILE A 45 -0.99 9.17 26.47
CA ILE A 45 -0.80 7.89 27.18
C ILE A 45 0.20 7.99 28.34
N ALA A 46 0.88 9.11 28.53
CA ALA A 46 1.70 9.34 29.74
C ALA A 46 0.84 9.23 31.00
N GLY A 47 1.33 8.48 31.98
CA GLY A 47 0.60 8.20 33.23
C GLY A 47 -0.44 7.08 33.12
N THR A 48 -0.63 6.43 31.93
CA THR A 48 -1.48 5.25 31.82
C THR A 48 -0.67 3.98 31.98
N ASN A 49 -1.32 2.89 32.41
CA ASN A 49 -0.67 1.60 32.48
C ASN A 49 -0.55 1.00 31.06
N LEU A 50 0.63 0.49 30.74
CA LEU A 50 0.92 -0.08 29.41
C LEU A 50 -0.07 -1.18 29.00
N ALA A 51 -0.51 -2.02 29.95
CA ALA A 51 -1.48 -3.10 29.69
C ALA A 51 -2.81 -2.58 29.15
N SER A 52 -3.20 -1.35 29.51
CA SER A 52 -4.46 -0.77 29.05
C SER A 52 -4.51 -0.42 27.56
N LEU A 53 -3.39 -0.53 26.83
CA LEU A 53 -3.33 -0.27 25.39
C LEU A 53 -3.58 -1.52 24.54
N PHE A 54 -3.60 -2.71 25.18
CA PHE A 54 -3.67 -4.00 24.46
C PHE A 54 -4.90 -4.80 24.85
N THR A 55 -5.38 -5.63 23.92
CA THR A 55 -6.57 -6.49 24.14
C THR A 55 -6.22 -7.86 24.67
N ASP A 56 -5.04 -8.41 24.32
CA ASP A 56 -4.63 -9.78 24.70
C ASP A 56 -3.11 -9.86 24.84
N SER A 57 -2.63 -9.85 26.09
CA SER A 57 -1.17 -9.85 26.35
C SER A 57 -0.81 -10.22 27.78
N ALA A 58 -1.67 -10.95 28.50
CA ALA A 58 -1.48 -11.29 29.91
C ALA A 58 -0.09 -11.92 30.18
N GLU A 59 0.36 -12.89 29.37
CA GLU A 59 1.67 -13.54 29.51
C GLU A 59 2.86 -12.57 29.37
N ALA A 60 2.77 -11.64 28.39
CA ALA A 60 3.82 -10.65 28.19
C ALA A 60 3.93 -9.71 29.39
N PHE A 61 2.81 -9.28 29.98
CA PHE A 61 2.80 -8.41 31.15
C PHE A 61 3.25 -9.11 32.43
N GLU A 62 2.95 -10.39 32.62
CA GLU A 62 3.53 -11.17 33.73
C GLU A 62 5.07 -11.19 33.68
N THR A 63 5.61 -11.34 32.46
CA THR A 63 7.06 -11.33 32.23
C THR A 63 7.66 -9.94 32.50
N LEU A 64 6.99 -8.86 32.07
CA LEU A 64 7.40 -7.49 32.37
C LEU A 64 7.38 -7.16 33.88
N HIS A 65 6.34 -7.61 34.57
CA HIS A 65 6.26 -7.49 36.04
C HIS A 65 7.35 -8.30 36.75
N ALA A 66 7.72 -9.48 36.25
CA ALA A 66 8.82 -10.26 36.80
C ALA A 66 10.16 -9.54 36.62
N ALA A 67 10.42 -8.92 35.48
CA ALA A 67 11.62 -8.12 35.24
C ALA A 67 11.68 -6.89 36.17
N ALA A 68 10.56 -6.21 36.37
CA ALA A 68 10.47 -5.08 37.29
C ALA A 68 10.85 -5.48 38.73
N ARG A 69 10.49 -6.68 39.16
CA ARG A 69 10.80 -7.18 40.52
C ARG A 69 12.21 -7.71 40.67
N THR A 70 12.74 -8.38 39.64
CA THR A 70 14.05 -9.07 39.72
C THR A 70 15.22 -8.19 39.27
N GLY A 71 14.96 -7.12 38.52
CA GLY A 71 15.97 -6.28 37.91
C GLY A 71 16.79 -6.97 36.81
N GLN A 72 16.44 -8.20 36.45
CA GLN A 72 17.17 -8.93 35.41
C GLN A 72 16.68 -8.51 34.02
N PRO A 73 17.59 -8.06 33.14
CA PRO A 73 17.22 -7.77 31.76
C PRO A 73 16.85 -9.07 31.04
N PHE A 74 15.85 -8.98 30.17
CA PHE A 74 15.47 -10.09 29.30
C PHE A 74 15.08 -9.60 27.91
N THR A 75 15.11 -10.51 26.94
CA THR A 75 14.66 -10.27 25.58
C THR A 75 13.71 -11.38 25.19
N LYS A 76 12.51 -11.01 24.68
CA LYS A 76 11.57 -11.94 24.07
C LYS A 76 11.52 -11.66 22.57
N ARG A 77 11.61 -12.70 21.77
CA ARG A 77 11.52 -12.63 20.32
C ARG A 77 10.13 -13.04 19.86
N GLU A 78 9.70 -12.48 18.73
CA GLU A 78 8.45 -12.86 18.04
C GLU A 78 7.22 -12.73 18.96
N ALA A 79 7.15 -11.67 19.74
CA ALA A 79 5.98 -11.40 20.56
C ALA A 79 4.90 -10.70 19.73
N GLU A 80 3.71 -11.28 19.72
CA GLU A 80 2.54 -10.67 19.06
C GLU A 80 1.77 -9.83 20.06
N PHE A 81 1.39 -8.63 19.63
CA PHE A 81 0.55 -7.71 20.40
C PHE A 81 -0.62 -7.24 19.55
N THR A 82 -1.80 -7.10 20.19
CA THR A 82 -2.99 -6.55 19.56
C THR A 82 -3.42 -5.31 20.33
N LEU A 83 -3.44 -4.15 19.68
CA LEU A 83 -3.91 -2.89 20.26
C LEU A 83 -5.44 -2.91 20.42
N LEU A 84 -5.95 -2.00 21.26
CA LEU A 84 -7.41 -1.77 21.38
C LEU A 84 -8.04 -1.27 20.06
N SER A 85 -7.25 -0.66 19.17
CA SER A 85 -7.67 -0.28 17.81
C SER A 85 -7.93 -1.49 16.90
N GLY A 86 -7.51 -2.69 17.30
CA GLY A 86 -7.55 -3.91 16.49
C GLY A 86 -6.27 -4.16 15.68
N SER A 87 -5.33 -3.21 15.64
CA SER A 87 -4.04 -3.36 14.94
C SER A 87 -3.19 -4.42 15.63
N ARG A 88 -2.60 -5.33 14.83
CA ARG A 88 -1.69 -6.39 15.31
C ARG A 88 -0.29 -6.12 14.80
N PHE A 89 0.70 -6.41 15.64
CA PHE A 89 2.10 -6.31 15.24
C PHE A 89 2.97 -7.32 16.00
N THR A 90 4.05 -7.77 15.36
CA THR A 90 5.04 -8.67 15.91
C THR A 90 6.33 -7.91 16.21
N VAL A 91 6.85 -8.04 17.43
CA VAL A 91 8.06 -7.36 17.88
C VAL A 91 9.02 -8.29 18.60
N ASP A 92 10.30 -8.00 18.45
CA ASP A 92 11.29 -8.42 19.44
C ASP A 92 11.33 -7.31 20.50
N TYR A 93 11.21 -7.66 21.79
CA TYR A 93 11.30 -6.64 22.82
C TYR A 93 12.33 -7.00 23.88
N SER A 94 13.01 -5.97 24.38
CA SER A 94 13.96 -6.08 25.49
C SER A 94 13.54 -5.17 26.63
N VAL A 95 13.78 -5.62 27.84
CA VAL A 95 13.52 -4.89 29.08
C VAL A 95 14.79 -4.82 29.90
N SER A 96 15.12 -3.64 30.37
CA SER A 96 16.26 -3.40 31.27
C SER A 96 15.89 -2.33 32.30
N GLN A 97 16.57 -2.35 33.46
CA GLN A 97 16.44 -1.26 34.44
C GLN A 97 17.30 -0.04 34.07
N ILE A 98 16.77 1.16 34.30
CA ILE A 98 17.51 2.41 34.14
C ILE A 98 18.25 2.74 35.42
N GLY A 99 19.54 2.28 35.50
CA GLY A 99 20.36 2.47 36.69
C GLY A 99 20.18 1.40 37.78
N ALA A 100 21.19 1.23 38.63
CA ALA A 100 21.25 0.12 39.60
C ALA A 100 20.25 0.26 40.77
N ASP A 101 19.78 1.47 41.04
CA ASP A 101 18.88 1.77 42.18
C ASP A 101 17.52 2.35 41.72
N SER A 102 17.23 2.34 40.40
CA SER A 102 16.00 2.92 39.86
C SER A 102 14.94 1.81 39.68
N ALA A 103 13.71 2.10 40.09
CA ALA A 103 12.56 1.26 39.83
C ALA A 103 12.00 1.45 38.40
N GLU A 104 12.69 2.22 37.55
CA GLU A 104 12.29 2.52 36.19
C GLU A 104 12.81 1.47 35.21
N LEU A 105 11.96 1.07 34.30
CA LEU A 105 12.26 0.11 33.25
C LEU A 105 12.39 0.81 31.89
N LEU A 106 13.39 0.43 31.13
CA LEU A 106 13.51 0.71 29.73
C LEU A 106 12.94 -0.46 28.95
N LEU A 107 11.88 -0.22 28.19
CA LEU A 107 11.29 -1.17 27.25
C LEU A 107 11.62 -0.72 25.83
N GLU A 108 12.32 -1.56 25.10
CA GLU A 108 12.66 -1.37 23.68
C GLU A 108 11.89 -2.37 22.86
N LEU A 109 11.13 -1.88 21.87
CA LEU A 109 10.34 -2.69 20.95
C LEU A 109 10.92 -2.53 19.54
N GLN A 110 11.35 -3.64 18.94
CA GLN A 110 11.82 -3.69 17.56
C GLN A 110 10.78 -4.41 16.70
N PRO A 111 9.99 -3.67 15.88
CA PRO A 111 9.04 -4.29 14.98
C PRO A 111 9.77 -5.21 14.00
N ARG A 112 9.45 -6.49 14.02
CA ARG A 112 10.00 -7.47 13.06
C ARG A 112 9.41 -7.26 11.68
N ASP A 113 8.16 -6.86 11.64
CA ASP A 113 7.45 -6.57 10.41
C ASP A 113 8.17 -5.53 9.56
N ARG A 114 8.91 -4.62 10.19
CA ARG A 114 9.68 -3.59 9.46
C ARG A 114 10.81 -4.19 8.62
N LEU A 115 11.60 -5.12 9.16
CA LEU A 115 12.69 -5.78 8.41
C LEU A 115 12.11 -6.74 7.36
N LEU A 116 11.14 -7.55 7.75
CA LEU A 116 10.42 -8.43 6.83
C LEU A 116 9.69 -7.63 5.76
N ARG A 117 9.14 -6.47 6.12
CA ARG A 117 8.50 -5.55 5.20
C ARG A 117 9.51 -4.95 4.21
N ILE A 118 10.64 -4.44 4.68
CA ILE A 118 11.71 -3.91 3.81
C ILE A 118 12.17 -5.00 2.84
N THR A 119 12.45 -6.21 3.32
CA THR A 119 12.86 -7.33 2.46
C THR A 119 11.76 -7.69 1.45
N ARG A 120 10.49 -7.73 1.86
CA ARG A 120 9.35 -7.95 0.93
C ARG A 120 9.20 -6.83 -0.09
N GLU A 121 9.35 -5.56 0.35
CA GLU A 121 9.30 -4.39 -0.54
C GLU A 121 10.44 -4.44 -1.57
N GLU A 122 11.65 -4.83 -1.15
CA GLU A 122 12.82 -5.02 -2.03
C GLU A 122 12.59 -6.14 -3.03
N ASP A 123 12.10 -7.28 -2.57
CA ASP A 123 11.76 -8.41 -3.44
C ASP A 123 10.67 -8.01 -4.43
N MET A 124 9.63 -7.31 -3.98
CA MET A 124 8.57 -6.79 -4.84
C MET A 124 9.11 -5.81 -5.89
N LEU A 125 9.91 -4.83 -5.49
CA LEU A 125 10.49 -3.84 -6.40
C LEU A 125 11.44 -4.50 -7.43
N SER A 126 12.25 -5.45 -7.00
CA SER A 126 13.15 -6.22 -7.88
C SER A 126 12.37 -7.09 -8.87
N GLN A 127 11.33 -7.77 -8.40
CA GLN A 127 10.45 -8.57 -9.25
C GLN A 127 9.68 -7.70 -10.24
N GLN A 128 9.23 -6.50 -9.83
CA GLN A 128 8.55 -5.53 -10.69
C GLN A 128 9.44 -5.11 -11.85
N GLU A 129 10.69 -4.74 -11.58
CA GLU A 129 11.62 -4.29 -12.62
C GLU A 129 11.93 -5.43 -13.60
N THR A 130 12.16 -6.64 -13.10
CA THR A 130 12.39 -7.83 -13.93
C THR A 130 11.18 -8.13 -14.81
N THR A 131 9.98 -8.13 -14.25
CA THR A 131 8.73 -8.36 -14.98
C THR A 131 8.50 -7.27 -16.04
N ARG A 132 8.76 -6.01 -15.72
CA ARG A 132 8.63 -4.87 -16.64
C ARG A 132 9.56 -5.00 -17.85
N ILE A 133 10.83 -5.41 -17.63
CA ILE A 133 11.80 -5.64 -18.69
C ILE A 133 11.33 -6.78 -19.61
N LEU A 134 10.89 -7.90 -19.04
CA LEU A 134 10.37 -9.04 -19.80
C LEU A 134 9.14 -8.68 -20.62
N VAL A 135 8.14 -8.05 -19.99
CA VAL A 135 6.90 -7.62 -20.67
C VAL A 135 7.21 -6.63 -21.80
N ARG A 136 8.16 -5.69 -21.58
CA ARG A 136 8.57 -4.74 -22.62
C ARG A 136 9.23 -5.45 -23.83
N GLY A 137 10.10 -6.43 -23.59
CA GLY A 137 10.71 -7.24 -24.62
C GLY A 137 9.67 -8.01 -25.44
N MET A 138 8.81 -8.77 -24.74
CA MET A 138 7.72 -9.53 -25.38
C MET A 138 6.75 -8.64 -26.16
N ALA A 139 6.40 -7.48 -25.62
CA ALA A 139 5.50 -6.55 -26.29
C ALA A 139 6.06 -6.05 -27.62
N HIS A 140 7.35 -5.77 -27.72
CA HIS A 140 8.00 -5.41 -28.98
C HIS A 140 7.96 -6.58 -29.98
N GLU A 141 8.23 -7.80 -29.53
CA GLU A 141 8.21 -9.00 -30.37
C GLU A 141 6.79 -9.37 -30.84
N ILE A 142 5.75 -9.06 -30.07
CA ILE A 142 4.35 -9.27 -30.48
C ILE A 142 3.87 -8.16 -31.43
N LYS A 143 4.24 -6.91 -31.20
CA LYS A 143 3.83 -5.80 -32.07
C LYS A 143 4.35 -5.92 -33.50
N ASN A 144 5.55 -6.47 -33.66
CA ASN A 144 6.17 -6.63 -34.98
C ASN A 144 5.34 -7.51 -35.90
N PRO A 145 4.98 -8.79 -35.58
CA PRO A 145 4.14 -9.61 -36.42
C PRO A 145 2.72 -9.06 -36.61
N LEU A 146 2.14 -8.42 -35.55
CA LEU A 146 0.83 -7.78 -35.72
C LEU A 146 0.87 -6.62 -36.70
N GLY A 147 1.96 -5.84 -36.72
CA GLY A 147 2.16 -4.82 -37.75
C GLY A 147 2.27 -5.37 -39.14
N GLY A 148 2.93 -6.53 -39.33
CA GLY A 148 3.04 -7.25 -40.59
C GLY A 148 1.67 -7.76 -41.06
N ILE A 149 0.91 -8.43 -40.20
CA ILE A 149 -0.45 -8.94 -40.49
C ILE A 149 -1.38 -7.80 -40.91
N ARG A 150 -1.39 -6.70 -40.12
CA ARG A 150 -2.18 -5.51 -40.44
C ARG A 150 -1.81 -4.91 -41.80
N GLY A 151 -0.50 -4.75 -42.05
CA GLY A 151 -0.01 -4.20 -43.31
C GLY A 151 -0.39 -5.06 -44.53
N ALA A 152 -0.26 -6.40 -44.43
CA ALA A 152 -0.68 -7.32 -45.45
C ALA A 152 -2.20 -7.27 -45.71
N ALA A 153 -3.01 -7.22 -44.65
CA ALA A 153 -4.47 -7.11 -44.77
C ALA A 153 -4.88 -5.76 -45.41
N GLN A 154 -4.18 -4.66 -45.10
CA GLN A 154 -4.43 -3.37 -45.73
C GLN A 154 -4.08 -3.34 -47.24
N LEU A 155 -3.00 -4.02 -47.65
CA LEU A 155 -2.64 -4.13 -49.04
C LEU A 155 -3.69 -4.98 -49.80
N LEU A 156 -4.09 -6.10 -49.21
CA LEU A 156 -5.13 -6.96 -49.76
C LEU A 156 -6.48 -6.24 -49.90
N ASP A 157 -6.88 -5.46 -48.90
CA ASP A 157 -8.12 -4.67 -48.92
C ASP A 157 -8.19 -3.68 -50.10
N ARG A 158 -7.03 -3.14 -50.52
CA ARG A 158 -6.92 -2.23 -51.68
C ARG A 158 -7.03 -2.94 -53.03
N GLU A 159 -6.60 -4.19 -53.09
CA GLU A 159 -6.62 -4.97 -54.32
C GLU A 159 -7.97 -5.71 -54.55
N LEU A 160 -8.71 -5.97 -53.48
CA LEU A 160 -10.02 -6.59 -53.57
C LEU A 160 -11.07 -5.64 -54.15
N THR A 161 -11.92 -6.17 -55.02
CA THR A 161 -13.06 -5.45 -55.60
C THR A 161 -14.41 -5.88 -55.02
N ASP A 162 -14.46 -7.09 -54.43
CA ASP A 162 -15.66 -7.66 -53.79
C ASP A 162 -15.77 -7.15 -52.32
N GLU A 163 -16.87 -6.46 -52.03
CA GLU A 163 -17.12 -5.93 -50.69
C GLU A 163 -17.28 -7.03 -49.63
N ASN A 164 -17.77 -8.22 -49.95
CA ASN A 164 -17.82 -9.34 -49.00
C ASN A 164 -16.42 -9.84 -48.63
N GLN A 165 -15.46 -9.80 -49.56
CA GLN A 165 -14.06 -10.15 -49.29
C GLN A 165 -13.36 -9.06 -48.50
N LYS A 166 -13.69 -7.78 -48.71
CA LYS A 166 -13.18 -6.67 -47.90
C LYS A 166 -13.67 -6.71 -46.45
N GLU A 167 -14.82 -7.31 -46.18
CA GLU A 167 -15.27 -7.50 -44.80
C GLU A 167 -14.28 -8.35 -44.00
N TYR A 168 -13.71 -9.41 -44.63
CA TYR A 168 -12.68 -10.23 -43.96
C TYR A 168 -11.39 -9.47 -43.69
N THR A 169 -10.93 -8.62 -44.62
CA THR A 169 -9.72 -7.81 -44.40
C THR A 169 -9.94 -6.78 -43.31
N ARG A 170 -11.12 -6.16 -43.21
CA ARG A 170 -11.49 -5.24 -42.12
C ARG A 170 -11.45 -5.95 -40.76
N VAL A 171 -12.04 -7.15 -40.65
CA VAL A 171 -12.00 -7.96 -39.43
C VAL A 171 -10.54 -8.26 -39.01
N ILE A 172 -9.66 -8.61 -39.95
CA ILE A 172 -8.25 -8.89 -39.65
C ILE A 172 -7.54 -7.60 -39.15
N ILE A 173 -7.81 -6.46 -39.80
CA ILE A 173 -7.22 -5.16 -39.39
C ILE A 173 -7.68 -4.78 -38.00
N ASP A 174 -8.98 -4.84 -37.73
CA ASP A 174 -9.59 -4.48 -36.47
C ASP A 174 -9.08 -5.37 -35.34
N GLU A 175 -8.93 -6.68 -35.54
CA GLU A 175 -8.42 -7.60 -34.54
C GLU A 175 -6.91 -7.41 -34.30
N ALA A 176 -6.13 -7.10 -35.33
CA ALA A 176 -4.73 -6.77 -35.20
C ALA A 176 -4.54 -5.46 -34.39
N ASP A 177 -5.37 -4.44 -34.64
CA ASP A 177 -5.36 -3.19 -33.90
C ASP A 177 -5.83 -3.38 -32.44
N ARG A 178 -6.82 -4.25 -32.22
CA ARG A 178 -7.29 -4.65 -30.88
C ARG A 178 -6.19 -5.33 -30.08
N LEU A 179 -5.50 -6.31 -30.67
CA LEU A 179 -4.38 -7.01 -30.03
C LEU A 179 -3.22 -6.07 -29.74
N ARG A 180 -2.89 -5.16 -30.68
CA ARG A 180 -1.88 -4.15 -30.47
C ARG A 180 -2.22 -3.24 -29.29
N SER A 181 -3.48 -2.78 -29.19
CA SER A 181 -3.96 -1.96 -28.07
C SER A 181 -3.91 -2.71 -26.75
N LEU A 182 -4.14 -4.04 -26.75
CA LEU A 182 -4.01 -4.88 -25.56
C LEU A 182 -2.56 -4.96 -25.10
N VAL A 183 -1.62 -5.16 -26.03
CA VAL A 183 -0.18 -5.16 -25.75
C VAL A 183 0.30 -3.80 -25.27
N ASP A 184 -0.21 -2.69 -25.84
CA ASP A 184 0.09 -1.34 -25.36
C ASP A 184 -0.37 -1.12 -23.92
N ARG A 185 -1.54 -1.63 -23.55
CA ARG A 185 -2.04 -1.57 -22.16
C ARG A 185 -1.20 -2.40 -21.19
N MET A 186 -0.65 -3.55 -21.63
CA MET A 186 0.25 -4.36 -20.78
C MET A 186 1.53 -3.63 -20.37
N LEU A 187 2.02 -2.73 -21.23
CA LEU A 187 3.22 -1.94 -20.96
C LEU A 187 3.01 -0.81 -19.94
N GLY A 188 1.75 -0.53 -19.59
CA GLY A 188 1.39 0.66 -18.81
C GLY A 188 1.57 1.95 -19.61
N PRO A 189 1.58 3.11 -18.95
CA PRO A 189 1.71 4.38 -19.64
C PRO A 189 3.06 4.48 -20.36
N ASN A 190 3.01 4.61 -21.69
CA ASN A 190 4.18 4.72 -22.56
C ASN A 190 4.81 6.13 -22.54
N LYS A 191 4.16 7.10 -21.93
CA LYS A 191 4.65 8.47 -21.80
C LYS A 191 5.38 8.64 -20.48
N ALA A 192 6.49 9.35 -20.49
CA ALA A 192 7.12 9.81 -19.27
C ALA A 192 6.10 10.63 -18.46
N PRO A 193 6.04 10.45 -17.12
CA PRO A 193 5.09 11.19 -16.31
C PRO A 193 5.33 12.69 -16.41
N GLN A 194 4.26 13.45 -16.49
CA GLN A 194 4.31 14.93 -16.47
C GLN A 194 4.02 15.38 -15.03
N PHE A 195 5.08 15.57 -14.27
CA PHE A 195 4.97 15.99 -12.87
C PHE A 195 4.56 17.45 -12.78
N ASN A 196 3.44 17.70 -12.10
CA ASN A 196 2.92 19.02 -11.76
C ASN A 196 2.46 19.01 -10.31
N ASP A 197 2.24 20.21 -9.73
CA ASP A 197 1.63 20.33 -8.41
C ASP A 197 0.24 19.67 -8.44
N THR A 198 0.09 18.64 -7.63
CA THR A 198 -1.08 17.77 -7.65
C THR A 198 -1.64 17.63 -6.24
N ASN A 199 -2.94 17.83 -6.09
CA ASN A 199 -3.67 17.57 -4.86
C ASN A 199 -4.25 16.15 -4.91
N ILE A 200 -3.88 15.30 -3.95
CA ILE A 200 -4.33 13.91 -3.91
C ILE A 200 -5.85 13.79 -3.79
N HIS A 201 -6.49 14.69 -3.05
CA HIS A 201 -7.93 14.66 -2.86
C HIS A 201 -8.70 15.01 -4.15
N GLU A 202 -8.16 15.90 -4.99
CA GLU A 202 -8.75 16.18 -6.31
C GLU A 202 -8.67 14.93 -7.23
N VAL A 203 -7.57 14.19 -7.16
CA VAL A 203 -7.41 12.93 -7.89
C VAL A 203 -8.46 11.92 -7.43
N LEU A 204 -8.59 11.71 -6.12
CA LEU A 204 -9.55 10.76 -5.54
C LEU A 204 -11.00 11.17 -5.77
N GLU A 205 -11.34 12.45 -5.70
CA GLU A 205 -12.70 12.94 -6.00
C GLU A 205 -13.05 12.75 -7.50
N ARG A 206 -12.05 12.87 -8.39
CA ARG A 206 -12.27 12.56 -9.80
C ARG A 206 -12.54 11.07 -10.01
N VAL A 207 -11.79 10.20 -9.35
CA VAL A 207 -12.00 8.74 -9.36
C VAL A 207 -13.41 8.41 -8.82
N ARG A 208 -13.77 8.99 -7.68
CA ARG A 208 -15.07 8.79 -7.05
C ARG A 208 -16.24 9.19 -7.98
N THR A 209 -16.12 10.35 -8.63
CA THR A 209 -17.13 10.82 -9.60
C THR A 209 -17.30 9.84 -10.76
N LEU A 210 -16.20 9.27 -11.28
CA LEU A 210 -16.26 8.29 -12.36
C LEU A 210 -16.92 6.98 -11.89
N LEU A 211 -16.60 6.50 -10.69
CA LEU A 211 -17.21 5.31 -10.12
C LEU A 211 -18.70 5.50 -9.81
N GLU A 212 -19.10 6.65 -9.32
CA GLU A 212 -20.53 6.98 -9.09
C GLU A 212 -21.33 6.85 -10.39
N ALA A 213 -20.78 7.39 -11.48
CA ALA A 213 -21.40 7.29 -12.79
C ALA A 213 -21.47 5.83 -13.31
N GLU A 214 -20.41 5.03 -13.10
CA GLU A 214 -20.35 3.63 -13.52
C GLU A 214 -21.24 2.72 -12.66
N SER A 215 -21.23 2.90 -11.34
CA SER A 215 -21.98 2.07 -10.40
C SER A 215 -23.49 2.32 -10.44
N LYS A 216 -23.92 3.47 -10.96
CA LYS A 216 -25.33 3.91 -10.98
C LYS A 216 -25.98 3.85 -9.59
N GLY A 217 -25.24 4.20 -8.55
CA GLY A 217 -25.70 4.21 -7.16
C GLY A 217 -25.81 2.80 -6.49
N ARG A 218 -25.30 1.74 -7.12
CA ARG A 218 -25.33 0.38 -6.54
C ARG A 218 -24.27 0.16 -5.48
N VAL A 219 -23.24 0.97 -5.43
CA VAL A 219 -22.12 0.90 -4.48
C VAL A 219 -22.07 2.18 -3.67
N ARG A 220 -21.96 2.07 -2.36
CA ARG A 220 -21.76 3.19 -1.45
C ARG A 220 -20.29 3.60 -1.47
N LEU A 221 -20.01 4.88 -1.74
CA LEU A 221 -18.65 5.43 -1.76
C LEU A 221 -18.48 6.38 -0.58
N GLU A 222 -17.63 6.00 0.36
CA GLU A 222 -17.31 6.79 1.55
C GLU A 222 -15.94 7.45 1.40
N ARG A 223 -15.72 8.55 2.13
CA ARG A 223 -14.44 9.26 2.18
C ARG A 223 -14.06 9.59 3.61
N ASP A 224 -12.79 9.41 3.90
CA ASP A 224 -12.17 9.74 5.19
C ASP A 224 -10.79 10.36 4.92
N TYR A 225 -10.78 11.65 4.57
CA TYR A 225 -9.59 12.35 4.10
C TYR A 225 -8.91 13.13 5.21
N ASP A 226 -7.58 13.08 5.22
CA ASP A 226 -6.72 13.91 6.06
C ASP A 226 -6.48 15.27 5.37
N PRO A 227 -7.09 16.38 5.86
CA PRO A 227 -6.97 17.69 5.23
C PRO A 227 -5.58 18.32 5.36
N SER A 228 -4.68 17.72 6.13
CA SER A 228 -3.32 18.25 6.35
C SER A 228 -2.33 17.91 5.25
N LEU A 229 -2.72 17.07 4.28
CA LEU A 229 -1.86 16.64 3.19
C LEU A 229 -1.58 17.81 2.22
N PRO A 230 -0.30 18.16 1.99
CA PRO A 230 0.07 19.20 1.03
C PRO A 230 -0.01 18.67 -0.42
N GLU A 231 0.00 19.58 -1.36
CA GLU A 231 0.24 19.26 -2.76
C GLU A 231 1.65 18.68 -2.96
N PHE A 232 1.79 17.84 -3.98
CA PHE A 232 3.05 17.18 -4.31
C PHE A 232 3.25 17.10 -5.82
N GLN A 233 4.47 16.81 -6.25
CA GLN A 233 4.78 16.64 -7.67
C GLN A 233 4.27 15.28 -8.16
N GLY A 234 3.24 15.29 -9.00
CA GLY A 234 2.61 14.08 -9.53
C GLY A 234 2.01 14.28 -10.92
N ASP A 235 1.86 13.19 -11.66
CA ASP A 235 1.09 13.16 -12.91
C ASP A 235 -0.37 12.84 -12.58
N LYS A 236 -1.22 13.87 -12.55
CA LYS A 236 -2.61 13.77 -12.15
C LYS A 236 -3.40 12.73 -12.97
N GLU A 237 -3.15 12.66 -14.28
CA GLU A 237 -3.88 11.74 -15.15
C GLU A 237 -3.47 10.28 -14.92
N GLN A 238 -2.18 10.04 -14.78
CA GLN A 238 -1.67 8.71 -14.44
C GLN A 238 -2.16 8.26 -13.06
N LEU A 239 -2.15 9.14 -12.06
CA LEU A 239 -2.66 8.83 -10.73
C LEU A 239 -4.17 8.53 -10.76
N ILE A 240 -4.98 9.31 -11.50
CA ILE A 240 -6.40 8.99 -11.70
C ILE A 240 -6.55 7.59 -12.30
N GLN A 241 -5.76 7.23 -13.31
CA GLN A 241 -5.78 5.90 -13.90
C GLN A 241 -5.44 4.80 -12.89
N ALA A 242 -4.39 5.00 -12.08
CA ALA A 242 -3.97 4.03 -11.08
C ALA A 242 -5.07 3.79 -10.02
N PHE A 243 -5.58 4.85 -9.43
CA PHE A 243 -6.63 4.75 -8.43
C PHE A 243 -7.95 4.24 -9.00
N LEU A 244 -8.29 4.59 -10.24
CA LEU A 244 -9.49 4.10 -10.90
C LEU A 244 -9.41 2.58 -11.17
N ASN A 245 -8.23 2.05 -11.53
CA ASN A 245 -8.04 0.62 -11.70
C ASN A 245 -8.29 -0.15 -10.39
N VAL A 246 -7.73 0.34 -9.26
CA VAL A 246 -7.95 -0.26 -7.96
C VAL A 246 -9.42 -0.18 -7.56
N ALA A 247 -10.00 1.00 -7.68
CA ALA A 247 -11.36 1.25 -7.26
C ALA A 247 -12.43 0.51 -8.11
N ARG A 248 -12.16 0.27 -9.40
CA ARG A 248 -12.99 -0.62 -10.23
C ARG A 248 -12.90 -2.06 -9.78
N ASN A 249 -11.71 -2.55 -9.45
CA ASN A 249 -11.55 -3.89 -8.90
C ASN A 249 -12.34 -4.05 -7.58
N ALA A 250 -12.28 -3.06 -6.70
CA ALA A 250 -13.06 -3.00 -5.46
C ALA A 250 -14.57 -2.98 -5.74
N MET A 251 -15.03 -2.16 -6.68
CA MET A 251 -16.45 -2.05 -7.06
C MET A 251 -16.98 -3.37 -7.61
N GLU A 252 -16.24 -4.02 -8.49
CA GLU A 252 -16.61 -5.31 -9.05
C GLU A 252 -16.61 -6.42 -7.98
N ALA A 253 -15.62 -6.42 -7.06
CA ALA A 253 -15.56 -7.39 -5.97
C ALA A 253 -16.73 -7.22 -5.00
N ALA A 254 -17.05 -6.00 -4.63
CA ALA A 254 -18.16 -5.70 -3.76
C ALA A 254 -19.53 -6.03 -4.41
N ALA A 255 -19.65 -5.86 -5.73
CA ALA A 255 -20.88 -6.16 -6.47
C ALA A 255 -21.14 -7.66 -6.65
N ASP A 256 -20.07 -8.46 -6.75
CA ASP A 256 -20.16 -9.91 -6.98
C ASP A 256 -20.40 -10.69 -5.66
N HIS A 257 -20.33 -10.03 -4.52
CA HIS A 257 -20.50 -10.70 -3.23
C HIS A 257 -21.97 -10.82 -2.86
N PRO A 258 -22.51 -12.04 -2.66
CA PRO A 258 -23.88 -12.30 -2.23
C PRO A 258 -24.02 -12.04 -0.72
N SER A 259 -23.73 -10.83 -0.24
CA SER A 259 -23.94 -10.45 1.16
C SER A 259 -25.20 -9.60 1.28
N ASP A 260 -25.92 -9.73 2.41
CA ASP A 260 -27.04 -8.84 2.77
C ASP A 260 -26.57 -7.39 3.04
N ARG A 261 -25.27 -7.14 2.95
CA ARG A 261 -24.68 -5.81 3.16
C ARG A 261 -24.58 -5.07 1.83
N GLN A 262 -24.91 -3.79 1.86
CA GLN A 262 -24.71 -2.92 0.71
C GLN A 262 -23.23 -2.87 0.34
N PRO A 263 -22.86 -3.08 -0.96
CA PRO A 263 -21.50 -2.88 -1.45
C PRO A 263 -20.99 -1.51 -1.06
N CYS A 264 -19.80 -1.46 -0.44
CA CYS A 264 -19.20 -0.23 0.07
C CYS A 264 -17.73 -0.16 -0.28
N ILE A 265 -17.26 1.03 -0.67
CA ILE A 265 -15.85 1.33 -0.87
C ILE A 265 -15.53 2.59 -0.07
N VAL A 266 -14.47 2.50 0.74
CA VAL A 266 -13.98 3.61 1.56
C VAL A 266 -12.67 4.10 1.00
N PHE A 267 -12.59 5.40 0.72
CA PHE A 267 -11.36 6.10 0.35
C PHE A 267 -10.82 6.83 1.58
N ARG A 268 -9.66 6.42 2.06
CA ARG A 268 -9.02 7.02 3.24
C ARG A 268 -7.67 7.61 2.86
N THR A 269 -7.31 8.75 3.44
CA THR A 269 -5.96 9.32 3.29
C THR A 269 -5.37 9.64 4.65
N ARG A 270 -4.07 9.41 4.82
CA ARG A 270 -3.32 9.73 6.06
C ARG A 270 -1.92 10.23 5.73
N ALA A 271 -1.44 11.17 6.52
CA ALA A 271 -0.07 11.66 6.46
C ALA A 271 0.85 10.81 7.33
N LEU A 272 1.84 10.14 6.74
CA LEU A 272 2.87 9.38 7.45
C LEU A 272 4.17 10.17 7.47
N ARG A 273 4.73 10.38 8.66
CA ARG A 273 6.01 11.06 8.84
C ARG A 273 7.15 10.07 9.00
N GLN A 274 8.32 10.42 8.46
CA GLN A 274 9.55 9.62 8.59
C GLN A 274 9.37 8.16 8.11
N PHE A 275 8.64 7.99 7.01
CA PHE A 275 8.30 6.69 6.46
C PHE A 275 9.35 6.24 5.44
N THR A 276 9.67 4.94 5.42
CA THR A 276 10.63 4.35 4.49
C THR A 276 9.87 3.58 3.41
N ILE A 277 10.18 3.84 2.15
CA ILE A 277 9.72 3.04 1.00
C ILE A 277 10.97 2.44 0.35
N GLY A 278 11.08 1.10 0.33
CA GLY A 278 12.29 0.40 -0.05
C GLY A 278 13.48 0.86 0.80
N HIS A 279 14.55 1.32 0.16
CA HIS A 279 15.76 1.82 0.86
C HIS A 279 15.72 3.32 1.19
N ARG A 280 14.67 4.04 0.78
CA ARG A 280 14.63 5.50 0.89
C ARG A 280 13.67 5.96 1.97
N ARG A 281 14.19 6.77 2.90
CA ARG A 281 13.39 7.42 3.95
C ARG A 281 12.89 8.78 3.47
N TYR A 282 11.58 8.99 3.59
CA TYR A 282 10.89 10.23 3.25
C TYR A 282 10.39 10.93 4.51
N ARG A 283 10.44 12.26 4.55
CA ARG A 283 9.92 13.04 5.68
C ARG A 283 8.40 12.93 5.77
N LEU A 284 7.74 12.90 4.63
CA LEU A 284 6.30 12.88 4.54
C LEU A 284 5.87 11.99 3.37
N VAL A 285 4.96 11.07 3.65
CA VAL A 285 4.36 10.15 2.69
C VAL A 285 2.85 10.23 2.85
N CYS A 286 2.13 10.30 1.75
CA CYS A 286 0.69 10.12 1.71
C CYS A 286 0.38 8.63 1.65
N ARG A 287 -0.35 8.11 2.62
CA ARG A 287 -0.99 6.80 2.56
C ARG A 287 -2.41 7.01 2.04
N VAL A 288 -2.77 6.26 1.00
CA VAL A 288 -4.13 6.20 0.46
C VAL A 288 -4.61 4.76 0.58
N ASP A 289 -5.70 4.55 1.29
CA ASP A 289 -6.37 3.27 1.40
C ASP A 289 -7.64 3.26 0.55
N ILE A 290 -7.84 2.19 -0.22
CA ILE A 290 -9.07 1.90 -0.94
C ILE A 290 -9.57 0.55 -0.44
N GLU A 291 -10.49 0.61 0.50
CA GLU A 291 -11.04 -0.56 1.21
C GLU A 291 -12.40 -0.92 0.63
N ASP A 292 -12.62 -2.20 0.33
CA ASP A 292 -13.89 -2.75 -0.08
C ASP A 292 -14.38 -3.85 0.88
N ASN A 293 -15.70 -4.04 0.93
CA ASN A 293 -16.36 -5.09 1.71
C ASN A 293 -16.72 -6.33 0.88
N GLY A 294 -15.92 -6.61 -0.16
CA GLY A 294 -16.07 -7.76 -1.04
C GLY A 294 -15.69 -9.11 -0.39
N PRO A 295 -15.65 -10.18 -1.18
CA PRO A 295 -15.38 -11.53 -0.67
C PRO A 295 -13.95 -11.74 -0.13
N GLY A 296 -13.04 -10.83 -0.42
CA GLY A 296 -11.61 -10.99 -0.19
C GLY A 296 -10.91 -11.66 -1.35
N ILE A 297 -9.57 -11.71 -1.28
CA ILE A 297 -8.69 -12.32 -2.27
C ILE A 297 -8.12 -13.62 -1.67
N PRO A 298 -8.21 -14.76 -2.37
CA PRO A 298 -7.60 -15.99 -1.93
C PRO A 298 -6.08 -15.84 -1.69
N PRO A 299 -5.52 -16.44 -0.61
CA PRO A 299 -4.09 -16.33 -0.27
C PRO A 299 -3.14 -16.70 -1.40
N ASP A 300 -3.50 -17.72 -2.19
CA ASP A 300 -2.69 -18.19 -3.33
C ASP A 300 -2.62 -17.15 -4.46
N LEU A 301 -3.64 -16.32 -4.61
CA LEU A 301 -3.67 -15.23 -5.58
C LEU A 301 -3.03 -13.96 -5.04
N LEU A 302 -3.16 -13.69 -3.73
CA LEU A 302 -2.72 -12.44 -3.12
C LEU A 302 -1.25 -12.13 -3.38
N GLN A 303 -0.38 -13.15 -3.42
CA GLN A 303 1.04 -13.00 -3.72
C GLN A 303 1.30 -12.60 -5.17
N ASN A 304 0.35 -12.86 -6.07
CA ASN A 304 0.54 -12.74 -7.51
C ASN A 304 -0.36 -11.70 -8.18
N ILE A 305 -1.21 -10.99 -7.44
CA ILE A 305 -2.23 -10.06 -8.01
C ILE A 305 -1.65 -8.90 -8.82
N PHE A 306 -0.40 -8.55 -8.59
CA PHE A 306 0.29 -7.48 -9.31
C PHE A 306 0.99 -7.95 -10.58
N TYR A 307 1.10 -9.26 -10.83
CA TYR A 307 1.66 -9.75 -12.10
C TYR A 307 0.66 -9.54 -13.24
N PRO A 308 1.16 -9.15 -14.43
CA PRO A 308 0.32 -9.00 -15.61
C PRO A 308 -0.42 -10.30 -15.95
N MET A 309 -1.65 -10.19 -16.43
CA MET A 309 -2.50 -11.30 -16.86
C MET A 309 -2.98 -12.24 -15.74
N ILE A 310 -2.69 -11.94 -14.47
CA ILE A 310 -3.28 -12.67 -13.36
C ILE A 310 -4.61 -12.04 -12.99
N SER A 311 -5.66 -12.84 -13.09
CA SER A 311 -7.02 -12.43 -12.75
C SER A 311 -7.75 -13.59 -12.08
N GLY A 312 -8.41 -13.31 -10.96
CA GLY A 312 -9.34 -14.25 -10.34
C GLY A 312 -10.71 -14.33 -11.04
N ARG A 313 -10.92 -13.54 -12.12
CA ARG A 313 -12.19 -13.43 -12.85
C ARG A 313 -12.06 -13.87 -14.29
N ALA A 314 -13.09 -14.55 -14.80
CA ALA A 314 -13.11 -15.07 -16.17
C ALA A 314 -13.01 -13.98 -17.26
N ASN A 315 -13.53 -12.78 -17.01
CA ASN A 315 -13.51 -11.66 -17.96
C ASN A 315 -12.47 -10.57 -17.60
N GLY A 316 -11.69 -10.76 -16.54
CA GLY A 316 -10.67 -9.82 -16.13
C GLY A 316 -9.44 -9.89 -17.03
N THR A 317 -8.94 -8.74 -17.49
CA THR A 317 -7.69 -8.70 -18.29
C THR A 317 -6.44 -8.98 -17.47
N GLY A 318 -6.51 -8.88 -16.13
CA GLY A 318 -5.37 -9.02 -15.22
C GLY A 318 -4.30 -7.93 -15.38
N LEU A 319 -4.63 -6.81 -16.04
CA LEU A 319 -3.67 -5.74 -16.32
C LEU A 319 -3.80 -4.52 -15.40
N GLY A 320 -4.95 -4.34 -14.75
CA GLY A 320 -5.24 -3.13 -13.98
C GLY A 320 -4.26 -2.90 -12.85
N LEU A 321 -4.01 -3.92 -12.03
CA LEU A 321 -3.10 -3.81 -10.86
C LEU A 321 -1.64 -3.69 -11.25
N SER A 322 -1.19 -4.36 -12.31
CA SER A 322 0.18 -4.21 -12.82
C SER A 322 0.43 -2.80 -13.40
N ILE A 323 -0.57 -2.20 -14.03
CA ILE A 323 -0.51 -0.80 -14.48
C ILE A 323 -0.47 0.14 -13.27
N THR A 324 -1.31 -0.09 -12.26
CA THR A 324 -1.30 0.68 -11.00
C THR A 324 0.09 0.66 -10.39
N GLN A 325 0.66 -0.52 -10.23
CA GLN A 325 2.00 -0.70 -9.67
C GLN A 325 3.07 0.06 -10.48
N SER A 326 3.00 -0.01 -11.83
CA SER A 326 3.91 0.73 -12.71
C SER A 326 3.79 2.25 -12.54
N ILE A 327 2.57 2.79 -12.47
CA ILE A 327 2.32 4.21 -12.28
C ILE A 327 2.82 4.68 -10.92
N ILE A 328 2.47 3.97 -9.86
CA ILE A 328 2.89 4.32 -8.49
C ILE A 328 4.40 4.21 -8.34
N GLY A 329 5.04 3.20 -8.94
CA GLY A 329 6.49 3.07 -8.98
C GLY A 329 7.18 4.23 -9.71
N GLN A 330 6.60 4.77 -10.81
CA GLN A 330 7.12 5.97 -11.47
C GLN A 330 7.05 7.22 -10.57
N HIS A 331 6.11 7.24 -9.63
CA HIS A 331 5.98 8.26 -8.58
C HIS A 331 6.81 7.93 -7.33
N GLN A 332 7.74 6.96 -7.40
CA GLN A 332 8.58 6.48 -6.29
C GLN A 332 7.74 5.98 -5.08
N GLY A 333 6.51 5.58 -5.34
CA GLY A 333 5.57 5.04 -4.37
C GLY A 333 5.58 3.52 -4.31
N LEU A 334 4.76 2.97 -3.42
CA LEU A 334 4.56 1.54 -3.20
C LEU A 334 3.06 1.22 -3.16
N VAL A 335 2.69 0.05 -3.64
CA VAL A 335 1.33 -0.49 -3.53
C VAL A 335 1.38 -1.80 -2.77
N GLU A 336 0.58 -1.92 -1.74
CA GLU A 336 0.36 -3.13 -0.95
C GLU A 336 -1.11 -3.53 -1.01
N CYS A 337 -1.41 -4.78 -0.66
CA CYS A 337 -2.77 -5.28 -0.55
C CYS A 337 -2.88 -6.18 0.67
N GLU A 338 -3.82 -5.86 1.53
CA GLU A 338 -4.23 -6.70 2.65
C GLU A 338 -5.64 -7.20 2.39
N SER A 339 -5.87 -8.50 2.54
CA SER A 339 -7.17 -9.07 2.26
C SER A 339 -7.53 -10.18 3.21
N SER A 340 -8.77 -10.13 3.67
CA SER A 340 -9.41 -11.16 4.47
C SER A 340 -10.86 -11.33 3.99
N PRO A 341 -11.54 -12.43 4.31
CA PRO A 341 -12.94 -12.60 3.94
C PRO A 341 -13.81 -11.45 4.46
N GLY A 342 -14.42 -10.72 3.53
CA GLY A 342 -15.27 -9.56 3.83
C GLY A 342 -14.58 -8.20 3.87
N CYS A 343 -13.26 -8.14 3.58
CA CYS A 343 -12.51 -6.89 3.54
C CYS A 343 -11.28 -7.05 2.66
N THR A 344 -11.12 -6.18 1.68
CA THR A 344 -9.87 -6.00 0.92
C THR A 344 -9.45 -4.55 0.98
N ASP A 345 -8.21 -4.30 1.38
CA ASP A 345 -7.63 -2.96 1.46
C ASP A 345 -6.41 -2.87 0.54
N PHE A 346 -6.48 -2.00 -0.45
CA PHE A 346 -5.35 -1.61 -1.26
C PHE A 346 -4.73 -0.35 -0.69
N ILE A 347 -3.49 -0.50 -0.22
CA ILE A 347 -2.73 0.54 0.45
C ILE A 347 -1.69 1.11 -0.50
N ILE A 348 -1.75 2.40 -0.78
CA ILE A 348 -0.85 3.08 -1.70
C ILE A 348 -0.07 4.16 -0.94
N PHE A 349 1.25 4.09 -1.03
CA PHE A 349 2.15 5.05 -0.43
C PHE A 349 2.76 5.94 -1.51
N LEU A 350 2.58 7.25 -1.39
CA LEU A 350 3.14 8.25 -2.30
C LEU A 350 4.03 9.22 -1.55
N PRO A 351 5.32 9.35 -1.90
CA PRO A 351 6.17 10.38 -1.32
C PRO A 351 5.66 11.78 -1.71
N LEU A 352 5.49 12.65 -0.72
CA LEU A 352 5.10 14.03 -0.95
C LEU A 352 6.30 14.97 -1.23
N GLU A 353 7.51 14.44 -1.11
CA GLU A 353 8.76 15.13 -1.43
C GLU A 353 9.48 14.36 -2.54
N LEU A 354 9.22 14.69 -3.80
CA LEU A 354 10.09 14.25 -4.89
C LEU A 354 11.32 15.18 -4.91
N LYS A 355 12.47 14.69 -4.47
CA LYS A 355 13.74 15.36 -4.81
C LYS A 355 14.04 15.07 -6.27
N ALA A 356 14.22 16.16 -7.04
CA ALA A 356 14.74 16.13 -8.39
C ALA A 356 16.09 15.40 -8.46
#